data_c60937e35a22228706ae8732f68197ea
#
_entry.id   c60937e35a22228706ae8732f68197ea
#
_cell.length_a   1.000
_cell.length_b   1.000
_cell.length_c   1.000
_cell.angle_alpha   90.00
_cell.angle_beta   90.00
_cell.angle_gamma   90.00
#
_symmetry.space_group_name_H-M   'P 1'
#
loop_
_entity.id
_entity.type
_entity.pdbx_description
1 polymer ?
#
loop_
_entity_poly.entity_id
_entity_poly.type
_entity_poly.pdbx_seq_one_letter_code
_entity_poly.pdbx_strand_id
1 'polypeptide(L)'
;MRLAYFDCFSGISGDMALGALVHAGADLNEIAKVLLAFPIDDFELTAEEVDVRGMPALAIHVQAGPQGVIRTWSSIRGLLDQADLPPSARRMAHRMYYRLAHAAASVHGKEPDLITFHEFGDVDCLVAFVGCALAIEMLGVERVFASPVPTGMGMMRTEHGIMPIPSPVVMELLQGVPTYSRGIPVELVTPSGAAILSALSEGYGDMPMMRADHVGYGAGPFRPDFPNALRAVIGEEQRAGAGARAAATLADLLTQGDVMIQTTIDALPDGGSERLLKDVAKAGAGDVWVTSVVGRQGQSRLLVSAVAPPDRRDQVIRCLREAGANGAVRIIPVSTVPTTD
;
A
#
# COMPACT_ATOMS: atom_id res chain seq x y z
N MET A 1 7.61 -17.40 7.00
CA MET A 1 7.90 -16.08 7.60
C MET A 1 6.58 -15.37 7.83
N ARG A 2 6.44 -14.75 9.00
CA ARG A 2 5.22 -14.02 9.33
C ARG A 2 5.32 -12.57 8.87
N LEU A 3 4.35 -12.13 8.08
CA LEU A 3 4.33 -10.82 7.43
C LEU A 3 3.24 -9.94 8.01
N ALA A 4 3.47 -8.63 8.01
CA ALA A 4 2.44 -7.60 8.08
C ALA A 4 2.38 -6.84 6.75
N TYR A 5 1.17 -6.57 6.28
CA TYR A 5 0.93 -5.68 5.15
C TYR A 5 0.04 -4.53 5.59
N PHE A 6 0.56 -3.32 5.52
CA PHE A 6 -0.21 -2.10 5.75
C PHE A 6 -0.84 -1.62 4.45
N ASP A 7 -2.15 -1.75 4.35
CA ASP A 7 -2.93 -1.20 3.25
C ASP A 7 -3.40 0.21 3.61
N CYS A 8 -2.67 1.17 3.10
CA CYS A 8 -2.83 2.59 3.41
C CYS A 8 -3.92 3.25 2.55
N PHE A 9 -5.02 2.58 2.22
CA PHE A 9 -6.05 3.07 1.28
C PHE A 9 -6.61 4.46 1.62
N SER A 10 -6.48 4.92 2.87
CA SER A 10 -6.86 6.26 3.33
C SER A 10 -5.73 7.01 4.04
N GLY A 11 -4.49 6.62 3.79
CA GLY A 11 -3.34 7.18 4.48
C GLY A 11 -2.94 6.40 5.73
N ILE A 12 -2.17 7.04 6.60
CA ILE A 12 -1.69 6.45 7.85
C ILE A 12 -1.34 7.54 8.87
N SER A 13 -1.71 7.29 10.12
CA SER A 13 -1.19 7.98 11.31
C SER A 13 -0.63 6.98 12.30
N GLY A 14 0.05 7.46 13.35
CA GLY A 14 0.53 6.61 14.42
C GLY A 14 -0.59 5.83 15.11
N ASP A 15 -1.68 6.52 15.43
CA ASP A 15 -2.86 5.94 16.07
C ASP A 15 -3.55 4.91 15.18
N MET A 16 -3.66 5.19 13.88
CA MET A 16 -4.20 4.24 12.90
C MET A 16 -3.35 2.98 12.82
N ALA A 17 -2.03 3.11 12.83
CA ALA A 17 -1.12 1.96 12.79
C ALA A 17 -1.23 1.11 14.05
N LEU A 18 -1.19 1.73 15.23
CA LEU A 18 -1.35 1.03 16.50
C LEU A 18 -2.74 0.38 16.60
N GLY A 19 -3.80 1.14 16.26
CA GLY A 19 -5.18 0.63 16.28
C GLY A 19 -5.38 -0.57 15.37
N ALA A 20 -4.80 -0.55 14.16
CA ALA A 20 -4.88 -1.67 13.23
C ALA A 20 -4.15 -2.93 13.75
N LEU A 21 -2.99 -2.77 14.38
CA LEU A 21 -2.23 -3.88 14.97
C LEU A 21 -2.93 -4.46 16.22
N VAL A 22 -3.50 -3.61 17.07
CA VAL A 22 -4.29 -4.05 18.24
C VAL A 22 -5.56 -4.74 17.78
N HIS A 23 -6.29 -4.20 16.82
CA HIS A 23 -7.47 -4.84 16.24
C HIS A 23 -7.12 -6.17 15.53
N ALA A 24 -5.89 -6.33 15.06
CA ALA A 24 -5.38 -7.61 14.52
C ALA A 24 -4.96 -8.62 15.60
N GLY A 25 -5.05 -8.27 16.89
CA GLY A 25 -4.84 -9.19 18.00
C GLY A 25 -3.67 -8.87 18.93
N ALA A 26 -2.98 -7.73 18.81
CA ALA A 26 -2.01 -7.31 19.81
C ALA A 26 -2.72 -6.84 21.09
N ASP A 27 -2.16 -7.17 22.25
CA ASP A 27 -2.76 -6.83 23.56
C ASP A 27 -2.41 -5.40 23.99
N LEU A 28 -3.41 -4.49 23.89
CA LEU A 28 -3.23 -3.09 24.30
C LEU A 28 -2.89 -2.93 25.77
N ASN A 29 -3.38 -3.81 26.66
CA ASN A 29 -3.10 -3.69 28.10
C ASN A 29 -1.63 -4.00 28.39
N GLU A 30 -1.06 -4.99 27.72
CA GLU A 30 0.38 -5.29 27.84
C GLU A 30 1.23 -4.16 27.26
N ILE A 31 0.82 -3.57 26.14
CA ILE A 31 1.46 -2.38 25.55
C ILE A 31 1.39 -1.21 26.55
N ALA A 32 0.23 -0.93 27.10
CA ALA A 32 0.03 0.16 28.07
C ALA A 32 0.89 0.00 29.32
N LYS A 33 1.03 -1.21 29.86
CA LYS A 33 1.91 -1.48 31.03
C LYS A 33 3.35 -1.08 30.76
N VAL A 34 3.87 -1.40 29.57
CA VAL A 34 5.23 -1.04 29.18
C VAL A 34 5.36 0.46 28.99
N LEU A 35 4.39 1.09 28.32
CA LEU A 35 4.40 2.53 28.06
C LEU A 35 4.31 3.36 29.35
N LEU A 36 3.46 2.96 30.30
CA LEU A 36 3.31 3.63 31.60
C LEU A 36 4.53 3.49 32.52
N ALA A 37 5.45 2.57 32.22
CA ALA A 37 6.72 2.46 32.93
C ALA A 37 7.79 3.45 32.46
N PHE A 38 7.57 4.17 31.35
CA PHE A 38 8.47 5.22 30.92
C PHE A 38 8.41 6.42 31.86
N PRO A 39 9.55 7.05 32.18
CA PRO A 39 9.58 8.24 33.03
C PRO A 39 9.18 9.49 32.22
N ILE A 40 7.93 9.53 31.80
CA ILE A 40 7.29 10.64 31.06
C ILE A 40 6.09 11.15 31.85
N ASP A 41 5.49 12.26 31.41
CA ASP A 41 4.29 12.81 32.02
C ASP A 41 3.13 11.79 31.96
N ASP A 42 2.23 11.84 32.93
CA ASP A 42 1.07 10.96 32.99
C ASP A 42 0.21 11.10 31.74
N PHE A 43 -0.23 10.00 31.21
CA PHE A 43 -1.16 9.94 30.10
C PHE A 43 -2.13 8.76 30.28
N GLU A 44 -3.27 8.87 29.63
CA GLU A 44 -4.24 7.79 29.52
C GLU A 44 -4.23 7.25 28.08
N LEU A 45 -4.16 5.93 27.95
CA LEU A 45 -4.22 5.22 26.68
C LEU A 45 -5.46 4.35 26.66
N THR A 46 -6.40 4.67 25.78
CA THR A 46 -7.64 3.91 25.63
C THR A 46 -7.89 3.54 24.18
N ALA A 47 -8.75 2.56 23.97
CA ALA A 47 -9.20 2.16 22.64
C ALA A 47 -10.72 2.05 22.61
N GLU A 48 -11.32 2.48 21.50
CA GLU A 48 -12.75 2.45 21.25
C GLU A 48 -13.03 1.72 19.95
N GLU A 49 -13.96 0.76 19.98
CA GLU A 49 -14.50 0.17 18.76
C GLU A 49 -15.45 1.16 18.08
N VAL A 50 -15.18 1.48 16.84
CA VAL A 50 -15.95 2.44 16.06
C VAL A 50 -16.36 1.86 14.72
N ASP A 51 -17.50 2.28 14.22
CA ASP A 51 -17.90 2.00 12.84
C ASP A 51 -17.32 3.03 11.87
N VAL A 52 -16.53 2.58 10.93
CA VAL A 52 -16.01 3.41 9.85
C VAL A 52 -16.72 3.02 8.55
N ARG A 53 -17.93 3.56 8.36
CA ARG A 53 -18.78 3.31 7.19
C ARG A 53 -19.06 1.81 6.94
N GLY A 54 -19.50 1.12 7.97
CA GLY A 54 -19.81 -0.31 7.94
C GLY A 54 -18.61 -1.23 8.15
N MET A 55 -17.42 -0.67 8.41
CA MET A 55 -16.24 -1.43 8.80
C MET A 55 -15.97 -1.24 10.30
N PRO A 56 -16.01 -2.31 11.11
CA PRO A 56 -15.54 -2.23 12.50
C PRO A 56 -14.04 -1.90 12.50
N ALA A 57 -13.65 -0.91 13.29
CA ALA A 57 -12.28 -0.44 13.41
C ALA A 57 -11.99 -0.02 14.86
N LEU A 58 -10.73 0.03 15.24
CA LEU A 58 -10.30 0.46 16.56
C LEU A 58 -9.70 1.87 16.49
N ALA A 59 -10.27 2.80 17.24
CA ALA A 59 -9.72 4.12 17.47
C ALA A 59 -8.85 4.10 18.74
N ILE A 60 -7.61 4.56 18.61
CA ILE A 60 -6.71 4.75 19.77
C ILE A 60 -6.82 6.20 20.22
N HIS A 61 -6.94 6.39 21.52
CA HIS A 61 -6.99 7.71 22.16
C HIS A 61 -5.86 7.82 23.17
N VAL A 62 -5.05 8.85 23.01
CA VAL A 62 -3.99 9.23 23.95
C VAL A 62 -4.40 10.56 24.57
N GLN A 63 -4.59 10.60 25.87
CA GLN A 63 -4.89 11.82 26.62
C GLN A 63 -3.69 12.10 27.54
N ALA A 64 -2.85 13.04 27.13
CA ALA A 64 -1.73 13.50 27.93
C ALA A 64 -2.11 14.77 28.70
N GLY A 65 -1.60 14.92 29.93
CA GLY A 65 -1.68 16.15 30.66
C GLY A 65 -0.88 17.28 29.98
N PRO A 66 -0.87 18.52 30.56
CA PRO A 66 -0.05 19.61 30.04
C PRO A 66 1.42 19.16 29.96
N GLN A 67 1.96 19.08 28.75
CA GLN A 67 3.35 18.64 28.54
C GLN A 67 4.31 19.66 29.14
N GLY A 68 5.02 19.25 30.21
CA GLY A 68 5.97 20.11 30.93
C GLY A 68 7.39 20.04 30.40
N VAL A 69 7.77 18.95 29.73
CA VAL A 69 9.15 18.68 29.30
C VAL A 69 9.22 18.47 27.81
N ILE A 70 9.89 19.40 27.11
CA ILE A 70 10.20 19.25 25.68
C ILE A 70 11.39 18.29 25.55
N ARG A 71 11.19 17.18 24.84
CA ARG A 71 12.21 16.13 24.66
C ARG A 71 12.90 16.27 23.33
N THR A 72 14.22 16.17 23.34
CA THR A 72 15.04 16.08 22.13
C THR A 72 15.22 14.64 21.70
N TRP A 73 15.64 14.42 20.46
CA TRP A 73 15.97 13.07 19.98
C TRP A 73 17.00 12.39 20.90
N SER A 74 18.05 13.11 21.32
CA SER A 74 19.05 12.54 22.23
C SER A 74 18.45 12.08 23.56
N SER A 75 17.48 12.82 24.13
CA SER A 75 16.82 12.44 25.36
C SER A 75 15.87 11.24 25.18
N ILE A 76 15.08 11.20 24.10
CA ILE A 76 14.23 10.06 23.76
C ILE A 76 15.06 8.79 23.55
N ARG A 77 16.18 8.90 22.83
CA ARG A 77 17.12 7.78 22.66
C ARG A 77 17.57 7.20 24.00
N GLY A 78 17.94 8.05 24.95
CA GLY A 78 18.31 7.63 26.28
C GLY A 78 17.17 6.92 27.05
N LEU A 79 15.93 7.37 26.90
CA LEU A 79 14.75 6.72 27.47
C LEU A 79 14.52 5.33 26.89
N LEU A 80 14.61 5.20 25.55
CA LEU A 80 14.45 3.91 24.86
C LEU A 80 15.56 2.91 25.25
N ASP A 81 16.79 3.38 25.45
CA ASP A 81 17.92 2.53 25.85
C ASP A 81 17.74 1.98 27.27
N GLN A 82 17.14 2.75 28.18
CA GLN A 82 16.93 2.39 29.58
C GLN A 82 15.61 1.61 29.81
N ALA A 83 14.65 1.70 28.88
CA ALA A 83 13.36 1.03 29.02
C ALA A 83 13.50 -0.49 28.96
N ASP A 84 12.64 -1.20 29.69
CA ASP A 84 12.55 -2.67 29.61
C ASP A 84 11.72 -3.08 28.37
N LEU A 85 12.38 -3.04 27.22
CA LEU A 85 11.81 -3.39 25.92
C LEU A 85 12.48 -4.64 25.36
N PRO A 86 11.71 -5.51 24.69
CA PRO A 86 12.30 -6.56 23.85
C PRO A 86 13.30 -5.95 22.87
N PRO A 87 14.47 -6.60 22.64
CA PRO A 87 15.51 -6.02 21.76
C PRO A 87 15.05 -5.67 20.35
N SER A 88 14.13 -6.42 19.76
CA SER A 88 13.51 -6.16 18.47
C SER A 88 12.62 -4.93 18.51
N ALA A 89 11.71 -4.82 19.50
CA ALA A 89 10.85 -3.67 19.69
C ALA A 89 11.66 -2.38 19.93
N ARG A 90 12.69 -2.45 20.77
CA ARG A 90 13.62 -1.32 20.98
C ARG A 90 14.26 -0.86 19.67
N ARG A 91 14.79 -1.77 18.85
CA ARG A 91 15.38 -1.42 17.55
C ARG A 91 14.37 -0.78 16.60
N MET A 92 13.13 -1.29 16.55
CA MET A 92 12.07 -0.71 15.72
C MET A 92 11.71 0.71 16.18
N ALA A 93 11.51 0.92 17.49
CA ALA A 93 11.23 2.25 18.04
C ALA A 93 12.37 3.24 17.72
N HIS A 94 13.63 2.84 17.93
CA HIS A 94 14.79 3.66 17.55
C HIS A 94 14.78 4.03 16.07
N ARG A 95 14.49 3.10 15.17
CA ARG A 95 14.44 3.36 13.72
C ARG A 95 13.36 4.38 13.36
N MET A 96 12.17 4.28 13.95
CA MET A 96 11.06 5.21 13.70
C MET A 96 11.41 6.62 14.16
N TYR A 97 11.90 6.77 15.39
CA TYR A 97 12.37 8.05 15.90
C TYR A 97 13.55 8.63 15.13
N TYR A 98 14.52 7.79 14.76
CA TYR A 98 15.65 8.20 13.93
C TYR A 98 15.17 8.78 12.59
N ARG A 99 14.24 8.12 11.91
CA ARG A 99 13.69 8.61 10.64
C ARG A 99 12.98 9.95 10.83
N LEU A 100 12.16 10.10 11.86
CA LEU A 100 11.46 11.35 12.15
C LEU A 100 12.45 12.48 12.50
N ALA A 101 13.42 12.23 13.39
CA ALA A 101 14.39 13.21 13.79
C ALA A 101 15.25 13.72 12.62
N HIS A 102 15.71 12.80 11.77
CA HIS A 102 16.53 13.16 10.60
C HIS A 102 15.72 13.90 9.54
N ALA A 103 14.47 13.51 9.29
CA ALA A 103 13.59 14.24 8.38
C ALA A 103 13.30 15.67 8.88
N ALA A 104 12.98 15.82 10.17
CA ALA A 104 12.78 17.13 10.77
C ALA A 104 14.06 17.97 10.76
N ALA A 105 15.22 17.35 11.05
CA ALA A 105 16.52 18.01 10.99
C ALA A 105 16.84 18.55 9.59
N SER A 106 16.59 17.76 8.55
CA SER A 106 16.74 18.16 7.15
C SER A 106 15.88 19.39 6.82
N VAL A 107 14.61 19.37 7.22
CA VAL A 107 13.66 20.47 6.95
C VAL A 107 14.02 21.74 7.73
N HIS A 108 14.43 21.60 9.00
CA HIS A 108 14.74 22.76 9.86
C HIS A 108 16.18 23.24 9.75
N GLY A 109 17.06 22.55 9.04
CA GLY A 109 18.48 22.89 8.96
C GLY A 109 19.20 22.80 10.31
N LYS A 110 18.82 21.81 11.14
CA LYS A 110 19.37 21.59 12.48
C LYS A 110 20.07 20.24 12.58
N GLU A 111 20.92 20.09 13.61
CA GLU A 111 21.47 18.78 13.97
C GLU A 111 20.35 17.85 14.50
N PRO A 112 20.31 16.57 14.10
CA PRO A 112 19.24 15.63 14.50
C PRO A 112 19.08 15.52 16.02
N ASP A 113 20.17 15.49 16.78
CA ASP A 113 20.14 15.36 18.25
C ASP A 113 19.48 16.55 18.96
N LEU A 114 19.35 17.69 18.27
CA LEU A 114 18.70 18.91 18.77
C LEU A 114 17.23 19.04 18.35
N ILE A 115 16.71 18.11 17.54
CA ILE A 115 15.29 18.11 17.16
C ILE A 115 14.44 17.81 18.38
N THR A 116 13.41 18.61 18.56
CA THR A 116 12.39 18.46 19.58
C THR A 116 11.09 17.92 18.96
N PHE A 117 10.36 17.11 19.69
CA PHE A 117 9.16 16.44 19.16
C PHE A 117 7.83 17.11 19.56
N HIS A 118 7.88 18.31 20.13
CA HIS A 118 6.68 19.05 20.56
C HIS A 118 5.66 19.24 19.43
N GLU A 119 6.12 19.46 18.21
CA GLU A 119 5.28 19.64 17.02
C GLU A 119 4.56 18.34 16.57
N PHE A 120 5.06 17.20 17.01
CA PHE A 120 4.56 15.89 16.61
C PHE A 120 3.81 15.18 17.74
N GLY A 121 3.66 15.84 18.92
CA GLY A 121 3.15 15.23 20.12
C GLY A 121 4.15 14.26 20.76
N ASP A 122 4.87 14.68 21.80
CA ASP A 122 5.91 13.87 22.44
C ASP A 122 5.37 12.51 22.92
N VAL A 123 4.22 12.52 23.62
CA VAL A 123 3.59 11.31 24.15
C VAL A 123 2.93 10.51 23.03
N ASP A 124 2.26 11.18 22.09
CA ASP A 124 1.60 10.51 20.96
C ASP A 124 2.61 9.74 20.09
N CYS A 125 3.77 10.36 19.82
CA CYS A 125 4.85 9.68 19.10
C CYS A 125 5.41 8.49 19.89
N LEU A 126 5.54 8.60 21.22
CA LEU A 126 6.03 7.50 22.05
C LEU A 126 5.05 6.33 22.02
N VAL A 127 3.75 6.61 22.23
CA VAL A 127 2.69 5.60 22.18
C VAL A 127 2.66 4.94 20.82
N ALA A 128 2.70 5.73 19.73
CA ALA A 128 2.66 5.21 18.39
C ALA A 128 3.89 4.32 18.07
N PHE A 129 5.10 4.80 18.33
CA PHE A 129 6.31 4.08 17.92
C PHE A 129 6.63 2.88 18.80
N VAL A 130 6.60 3.06 20.12
CA VAL A 130 6.84 1.95 21.04
C VAL A 130 5.66 0.98 21.00
N GLY A 131 4.43 1.48 20.95
CA GLY A 131 3.22 0.65 20.85
C GLY A 131 3.20 -0.20 19.58
N CYS A 132 3.47 0.38 18.40
CA CYS A 132 3.57 -0.38 17.15
C CYS A 132 4.72 -1.40 17.20
N ALA A 133 5.87 -1.04 17.75
CA ALA A 133 7.00 -1.96 17.87
C ALA A 133 6.66 -3.18 18.76
N LEU A 134 6.00 -2.94 19.90
CA LEU A 134 5.53 -4.02 20.78
C LEU A 134 4.43 -4.86 20.12
N ALA A 135 3.47 -4.22 19.44
CA ALA A 135 2.41 -4.92 18.75
C ALA A 135 2.96 -5.85 17.65
N ILE A 136 3.92 -5.39 16.87
CA ILE A 136 4.61 -6.18 15.83
C ILE A 136 5.33 -7.38 16.44
N GLU A 137 6.00 -7.17 17.57
CA GLU A 137 6.67 -8.24 18.32
C GLU A 137 5.66 -9.28 18.84
N MET A 138 4.57 -8.83 19.49
CA MET A 138 3.51 -9.70 20.02
C MET A 138 2.83 -10.53 18.93
N LEU A 139 2.64 -9.95 17.75
CA LEU A 139 2.06 -10.63 16.59
C LEU A 139 3.06 -11.57 15.88
N GLY A 140 4.32 -11.58 16.31
CA GLY A 140 5.38 -12.41 15.74
C GLY A 140 5.73 -12.01 14.31
N VAL A 141 5.50 -10.77 13.93
CA VAL A 141 5.78 -10.27 12.57
C VAL A 141 7.29 -10.10 12.37
N GLU A 142 7.79 -10.72 11.32
CA GLU A 142 9.19 -10.70 10.94
C GLU A 142 9.51 -9.63 9.89
N ARG A 143 8.56 -9.37 8.99
CA ARG A 143 8.72 -8.40 7.88
C ARG A 143 7.44 -7.59 7.68
N VAL A 144 7.62 -6.33 7.30
CA VAL A 144 6.52 -5.39 7.05
C VAL A 144 6.57 -4.94 5.59
N PHE A 145 5.42 -4.92 4.95
CA PHE A 145 5.21 -4.36 3.60
C PHE A 145 4.06 -3.36 3.65
N ALA A 146 4.00 -2.47 2.67
CA ALA A 146 2.92 -1.51 2.58
C ALA A 146 2.45 -1.27 1.14
N SER A 147 1.21 -0.84 0.99
CA SER A 147 0.69 -0.33 -0.28
C SER A 147 1.37 1.00 -0.66
N PRO A 148 1.24 1.47 -1.92
CA PRO A 148 1.47 2.87 -2.23
C PRO A 148 0.63 3.78 -1.32
N VAL A 149 1.16 4.97 -0.97
CA VAL A 149 0.62 5.81 0.10
C VAL A 149 -0.14 7.01 -0.49
N PRO A 150 -1.46 7.11 -0.27
CA PRO A 150 -2.22 8.28 -0.69
C PRO A 150 -1.91 9.49 0.21
N THR A 151 -1.57 10.61 -0.39
CA THR A 151 -1.43 11.87 0.32
C THR A 151 -2.67 12.73 0.16
N GLY A 152 -2.92 13.59 1.16
CA GLY A 152 -3.89 14.67 1.04
C GLY A 152 -3.36 15.84 0.22
N MET A 153 -4.13 16.94 0.19
CA MET A 153 -3.73 18.19 -0.46
C MET A 153 -4.26 19.41 0.31
N GLY A 154 -3.76 20.58 -0.03
CA GLY A 154 -4.23 21.84 0.56
C GLY A 154 -3.26 22.43 1.56
N MET A 155 -3.79 23.11 2.57
CA MET A 155 -3.01 23.83 3.59
C MET A 155 -3.56 23.51 4.98
N MET A 156 -2.67 23.41 5.96
CA MET A 156 -3.02 23.20 7.35
C MET A 156 -2.33 24.24 8.26
N ARG A 157 -2.92 24.52 9.40
CA ARG A 157 -2.30 25.37 10.42
C ARG A 157 -1.43 24.50 11.32
N THR A 158 -0.16 24.87 11.46
CA THR A 158 0.81 24.26 12.35
C THR A 158 1.41 25.31 13.28
N GLU A 159 2.31 24.93 14.16
CA GLU A 159 3.09 25.89 15.00
C GLU A 159 3.97 26.82 14.15
N HIS A 160 4.38 26.39 12.97
CA HIS A 160 5.13 27.20 12.00
C HIS A 160 4.24 28.06 11.08
N GLY A 161 2.94 28.15 11.39
CA GLY A 161 1.98 28.90 10.57
C GLY A 161 1.21 28.00 9.60
N ILE A 162 0.89 28.53 8.42
CA ILE A 162 0.14 27.79 7.40
C ILE A 162 1.13 27.01 6.51
N MET A 163 1.02 25.70 6.53
CA MET A 163 1.90 24.78 5.81
C MET A 163 1.14 23.97 4.76
N PRO A 164 1.79 23.53 3.68
CA PRO A 164 1.16 22.66 2.68
C PRO A 164 0.88 21.26 3.24
N ILE A 165 -0.11 20.60 2.66
CA ILE A 165 -0.39 19.17 2.85
C ILE A 165 0.05 18.41 1.57
N PRO A 166 0.92 17.38 1.65
CA PRO A 166 1.66 16.92 2.85
C PRO A 166 2.64 17.97 3.39
N SER A 167 2.93 17.90 4.69
CA SER A 167 3.94 18.79 5.30
C SER A 167 5.36 18.46 4.79
N PRO A 168 6.31 19.43 4.84
CA PRO A 168 7.69 19.19 4.40
C PRO A 168 8.34 17.98 5.09
N VAL A 169 8.10 17.76 6.39
CA VAL A 169 8.64 16.62 7.14
C VAL A 169 8.04 15.29 6.63
N VAL A 170 6.75 15.26 6.32
CA VAL A 170 6.12 14.08 5.70
C VAL A 170 6.73 13.77 4.34
N MET A 171 6.95 14.78 3.50
CA MET A 171 7.56 14.57 2.19
C MET A 171 9.00 14.08 2.29
N GLU A 172 9.76 14.56 3.27
CA GLU A 172 11.12 14.09 3.55
C GLU A 172 11.12 12.61 3.99
N LEU A 173 10.18 12.23 4.89
CA LEU A 173 10.01 10.84 5.33
C LEU A 173 9.60 9.88 4.21
N LEU A 174 8.82 10.37 3.26
CA LEU A 174 8.29 9.58 2.14
C LEU A 174 9.21 9.55 0.92
N GLN A 175 10.44 10.08 0.99
CA GLN A 175 11.42 9.92 -0.09
C GLN A 175 11.67 8.43 -0.37
N GLY A 176 11.51 8.03 -1.64
CA GLY A 176 11.61 6.63 -2.08
C GLY A 176 10.37 5.77 -1.81
N VAL A 177 9.34 6.31 -1.15
CA VAL A 177 8.05 5.64 -0.96
C VAL A 177 7.11 5.98 -2.11
N PRO A 178 6.49 5.02 -2.79
CA PRO A 178 5.49 5.30 -3.81
C PRO A 178 4.30 6.06 -3.23
N THR A 179 4.08 7.29 -3.68
CA THR A 179 3.00 8.16 -3.19
C THR A 179 2.15 8.67 -4.34
N TYR A 180 0.88 8.98 -4.04
CA TYR A 180 -0.04 9.59 -5.00
C TYR A 180 -1.05 10.48 -4.29
N SER A 181 -1.54 11.51 -4.97
CA SER A 181 -2.58 12.37 -4.41
C SER A 181 -3.97 11.81 -4.68
N ARG A 182 -4.84 11.84 -3.68
CA ARG A 182 -6.27 11.53 -3.83
C ARG A 182 -7.14 12.78 -4.07
N GLY A 183 -6.55 13.97 -4.10
CA GLY A 183 -7.32 15.21 -4.23
C GLY A 183 -8.19 15.56 -3.00
N ILE A 184 -7.91 14.98 -1.85
CA ILE A 184 -8.70 15.16 -0.61
C ILE A 184 -8.05 16.27 0.22
N PRO A 185 -8.82 17.32 0.63
CA PRO A 185 -8.27 18.51 1.29
C PRO A 185 -8.06 18.31 2.80
N VAL A 186 -7.41 17.22 3.19
CA VAL A 186 -7.03 16.90 4.58
C VAL A 186 -5.69 16.18 4.60
N GLU A 187 -5.00 16.22 5.75
CA GLU A 187 -3.79 15.42 5.96
C GLU A 187 -4.17 13.95 6.11
N LEU A 188 -3.78 13.12 5.13
CA LEU A 188 -4.00 11.67 5.16
C LEU A 188 -2.81 10.92 5.75
N VAL A 189 -1.63 11.52 5.71
CA VAL A 189 -0.40 10.92 6.23
C VAL A 189 0.23 11.87 7.22
N THR A 190 0.29 11.46 8.47
CA THR A 190 0.94 12.24 9.52
C THR A 190 2.44 11.96 9.59
N PRO A 191 3.26 12.83 10.20
CA PRO A 191 4.68 12.57 10.41
C PRO A 191 4.96 11.25 11.12
N SER A 192 4.18 10.89 12.15
CA SER A 192 4.31 9.61 12.86
C SER A 192 3.99 8.42 11.96
N GLY A 193 2.91 8.48 11.18
CA GLY A 193 2.55 7.44 10.21
C GLY A 193 3.61 7.26 9.12
N ALA A 194 4.13 8.35 8.56
CA ALA A 194 5.21 8.33 7.58
C ALA A 194 6.51 7.73 8.15
N ALA A 195 6.83 8.07 9.41
CA ALA A 195 8.00 7.51 10.10
C ALA A 195 7.87 6.00 10.33
N ILE A 196 6.69 5.51 10.73
CA ILE A 196 6.41 4.07 10.87
C ILE A 196 6.64 3.36 9.53
N LEU A 197 6.03 3.83 8.46
CA LEU A 197 6.17 3.22 7.13
C LEU A 197 7.61 3.21 6.65
N SER A 198 8.27 4.37 6.64
CA SER A 198 9.64 4.51 6.13
C SER A 198 10.69 3.78 6.97
N ALA A 199 10.41 3.54 8.26
CA ALA A 199 11.30 2.78 9.14
C ALA A 199 11.10 1.27 9.08
N LEU A 200 9.86 0.81 8.91
CA LEU A 200 9.52 -0.60 9.08
C LEU A 200 9.30 -1.34 7.76
N SER A 201 8.77 -0.66 6.72
CA SER A 201 8.46 -1.33 5.47
C SER A 201 9.72 -1.72 4.70
N GLU A 202 9.80 -2.98 4.30
CA GLU A 202 10.87 -3.52 3.45
C GLU A 202 10.56 -3.38 1.95
N GLY A 203 9.29 -3.17 1.62
CA GLY A 203 8.84 -2.97 0.25
C GLY A 203 7.45 -2.36 0.18
N TYR A 204 7.17 -1.77 -0.97
CA TYR A 204 5.90 -1.10 -1.25
C TYR A 204 5.31 -1.65 -2.55
N GLY A 205 3.99 -1.77 -2.59
CA GLY A 205 3.26 -2.25 -3.77
C GLY A 205 2.07 -3.11 -3.40
N ASP A 206 1.76 -4.09 -4.25
CA ASP A 206 0.69 -5.04 -4.01
C ASP A 206 1.00 -5.92 -2.80
N MET A 207 -0.06 -6.41 -2.15
CA MET A 207 0.08 -7.31 -1.02
C MET A 207 0.87 -8.57 -1.43
N PRO A 208 1.96 -8.93 -0.72
CA PRO A 208 2.67 -10.17 -0.98
C PRO A 208 1.75 -11.38 -0.92
N MET A 209 2.09 -12.45 -1.66
CA MET A 209 1.35 -13.69 -1.54
C MET A 209 1.49 -14.23 -0.12
N MET A 210 0.41 -14.21 0.63
CA MET A 210 0.37 -14.63 2.03
C MET A 210 -0.97 -15.28 2.37
N ARG A 211 -0.96 -16.19 3.33
CA ARG A 211 -2.17 -16.66 3.98
C ARG A 211 -2.46 -15.73 5.14
N ALA A 212 -3.47 -14.89 4.99
CA ALA A 212 -3.89 -13.98 6.05
C ALA A 212 -4.52 -14.77 7.22
N ASP A 213 -4.00 -14.54 8.41
CA ASP A 213 -4.51 -15.14 9.66
C ASP A 213 -5.33 -14.12 10.45
N HIS A 214 -4.92 -12.86 10.45
CA HIS A 214 -5.57 -11.76 11.15
C HIS A 214 -5.68 -10.53 10.25
N VAL A 215 -6.78 -9.79 10.39
CA VAL A 215 -6.99 -8.50 9.73
C VAL A 215 -7.49 -7.50 10.76
N GLY A 216 -6.81 -6.38 10.90
CA GLY A 216 -7.22 -5.30 11.79
C GLY A 216 -7.37 -3.97 11.06
N TYR A 217 -8.25 -3.12 11.59
CA TYR A 217 -8.51 -1.78 11.08
C TYR A 217 -8.28 -0.76 12.18
N GLY A 218 -7.42 0.23 11.93
CA GLY A 218 -7.20 1.37 12.82
C GLY A 218 -7.90 2.60 12.29
N ALA A 219 -8.81 3.16 13.06
CA ALA A 219 -9.62 4.30 12.66
C ALA A 219 -8.84 5.61 12.75
N GLY A 220 -8.98 6.47 11.75
CA GLY A 220 -8.48 7.83 11.78
C GLY A 220 -9.34 8.76 12.67
N PRO A 221 -8.80 9.93 13.06
CA PRO A 221 -9.44 10.81 14.05
C PRO A 221 -10.67 11.57 13.54
N PHE A 222 -10.88 11.66 12.24
CA PHE A 222 -12.00 12.40 11.64
C PHE A 222 -12.88 11.49 10.78
N ARG A 223 -14.13 11.92 10.52
CA ARG A 223 -15.17 11.16 9.81
C ARG A 223 -15.52 11.84 8.48
N PRO A 224 -14.71 11.63 7.41
CA PRO A 224 -14.99 12.18 6.08
C PRO A 224 -16.06 11.36 5.34
N ASP A 225 -16.37 11.76 4.09
CA ASP A 225 -17.29 11.04 3.21
C ASP A 225 -16.71 9.75 2.59
N PHE A 226 -15.54 9.32 3.02
CA PHE A 226 -14.88 8.07 2.66
C PHE A 226 -14.42 7.33 3.93
N PRO A 227 -14.15 6.01 3.86
CA PRO A 227 -13.62 5.28 5.01
C PRO A 227 -12.21 5.79 5.40
N ASN A 228 -12.09 6.38 6.59
CA ASN A 228 -10.82 6.86 7.13
C ASN A 228 -10.24 5.83 8.10
N ALA A 229 -9.58 4.84 7.56
CA ALA A 229 -8.94 3.78 8.32
C ALA A 229 -7.70 3.24 7.60
N LEU A 230 -6.79 2.65 8.38
CA LEU A 230 -5.69 1.82 7.91
C LEU A 230 -6.07 0.35 8.11
N ARG A 231 -5.77 -0.51 7.15
CA ARG A 231 -5.89 -1.96 7.30
C ARG A 231 -4.51 -2.59 7.51
N ALA A 232 -4.37 -3.41 8.55
CA ALA A 232 -3.23 -4.29 8.73
C ALA A 232 -3.66 -5.74 8.46
N VAL A 233 -2.94 -6.42 7.57
CA VAL A 233 -3.12 -7.85 7.28
C VAL A 233 -1.91 -8.59 7.81
N ILE A 234 -2.11 -9.52 8.72
CA ILE A 234 -1.06 -10.33 9.34
C ILE A 234 -1.22 -11.77 8.90
N GLY A 235 -0.13 -12.43 8.52
CA GLY A 235 -0.20 -13.83 8.09
C GLY A 235 1.14 -14.42 7.66
N GLU A 236 1.10 -15.61 7.13
CA GLU A 236 2.28 -16.36 6.71
C GLU A 236 2.57 -16.18 5.23
N GLU A 237 3.82 -15.82 4.92
CA GLU A 237 4.30 -15.74 3.53
C GLU A 237 4.09 -17.09 2.83
N GLN A 238 3.45 -17.04 1.69
CA GLN A 238 3.31 -18.19 0.82
C GLN A 238 4.39 -18.12 -0.25
N ARG A 239 5.41 -18.98 -0.13
CA ARG A 239 6.39 -19.12 -1.21
C ARG A 239 5.72 -19.84 -2.38
N ALA A 240 5.88 -19.32 -3.57
CA ALA A 240 5.52 -20.04 -4.78
C ALA A 240 6.33 -21.35 -4.81
N GLY A 241 5.73 -22.47 -4.37
CA GLY A 241 6.42 -23.77 -4.34
C GLY A 241 5.92 -24.81 -3.36
N ALA A 242 5.10 -24.47 -2.36
CA ALA A 242 4.57 -25.46 -1.41
C ALA A 242 3.05 -25.37 -1.34
N GLY A 243 2.36 -26.13 -2.20
CA GLY A 243 0.91 -26.24 -2.20
C GLY A 243 0.19 -25.32 -3.21
N ALA A 244 0.86 -25.03 -4.31
CA ALA A 244 0.28 -24.30 -5.43
C ALA A 244 -0.76 -25.14 -6.17
N ARG A 245 -2.03 -25.11 -5.70
CA ARG A 245 -3.09 -24.88 -6.66
C ARG A 245 -3.09 -23.35 -6.88
N ALA A 246 -2.17 -23.00 -7.69
CA ALA A 246 -1.76 -21.81 -8.33
C ALA A 246 -2.86 -20.73 -8.44
N ALA A 247 -2.54 -19.52 -8.07
CA ALA A 247 -2.75 -18.46 -9.03
C ALA A 247 -1.94 -18.90 -10.26
N ALA A 248 -2.63 -19.33 -11.31
CA ALA A 248 -1.97 -19.68 -12.58
C ALA A 248 -1.12 -18.49 -12.97
N THR A 249 0.17 -18.68 -13.17
CA THR A 249 1.03 -17.60 -13.68
C THR A 249 0.40 -17.11 -14.97
N LEU A 250 0.67 -15.86 -15.38
CA LEU A 250 0.21 -15.38 -16.69
C LEU A 250 0.57 -16.39 -17.80
N ALA A 251 1.71 -17.09 -17.66
CA ALA A 251 2.10 -18.17 -18.53
C ALA A 251 1.13 -19.36 -18.49
N ASP A 252 0.66 -19.78 -17.29
CA ASP A 252 -0.30 -20.88 -17.14
C ASP A 252 -1.67 -20.49 -17.69
N LEU A 253 -2.13 -19.26 -17.47
CA LEU A 253 -3.37 -18.73 -18.07
C LEU A 253 -3.26 -18.70 -19.59
N LEU A 254 -2.10 -18.36 -20.14
CA LEU A 254 -1.84 -18.36 -21.58
C LEU A 254 -1.69 -19.78 -22.18
N THR A 255 -1.55 -20.82 -21.34
CA THR A 255 -1.39 -22.21 -21.76
C THR A 255 -2.62 -23.07 -21.52
N GLN A 256 -3.56 -22.68 -20.65
CA GLN A 256 -4.70 -23.50 -20.24
C GLN A 256 -6.08 -22.92 -20.64
N GLY A 257 -6.17 -21.63 -20.96
CA GLY A 257 -7.40 -20.97 -21.37
C GLY A 257 -7.31 -20.33 -22.73
N ASP A 258 -8.46 -19.97 -23.31
CA ASP A 258 -8.48 -19.21 -24.54
C ASP A 258 -7.75 -17.89 -24.36
N VAL A 259 -7.10 -17.43 -25.43
CA VAL A 259 -6.39 -16.16 -25.46
C VAL A 259 -6.97 -15.24 -26.52
N MET A 260 -7.09 -13.96 -26.20
CA MET A 260 -7.39 -12.92 -27.19
C MET A 260 -6.07 -12.39 -27.76
N ILE A 261 -5.95 -12.49 -29.07
CA ILE A 261 -4.81 -12.03 -29.84
C ILE A 261 -5.22 -10.72 -30.53
N GLN A 262 -4.52 -9.65 -30.22
CA GLN A 262 -4.77 -8.34 -30.84
C GLN A 262 -3.55 -7.81 -31.56
N THR A 263 -3.77 -7.30 -32.76
CA THR A 263 -2.73 -6.60 -33.54
C THR A 263 -3.35 -5.57 -34.46
N THR A 264 -2.54 -4.64 -34.95
CA THR A 264 -2.99 -3.66 -35.93
C THR A 264 -2.45 -3.99 -37.34
N ILE A 265 -3.31 -3.82 -38.32
CA ILE A 265 -3.00 -3.95 -39.73
C ILE A 265 -3.27 -2.60 -40.39
N ASP A 266 -2.40 -2.19 -41.31
CA ASP A 266 -2.66 -1.03 -42.18
C ASP A 266 -3.83 -1.35 -43.12
N ALA A 267 -4.34 -0.37 -43.84
CA ALA A 267 -5.53 -0.53 -44.69
C ALA A 267 -5.46 -1.77 -45.58
N LEU A 268 -6.50 -2.59 -45.55
CA LEU A 268 -6.66 -3.73 -46.44
C LEU A 268 -7.35 -3.28 -47.76
N PRO A 269 -7.05 -3.91 -48.90
CA PRO A 269 -7.79 -3.68 -50.12
C PRO A 269 -9.27 -4.06 -50.00
N ASP A 270 -10.09 -3.60 -50.92
CA ASP A 270 -11.54 -3.87 -50.94
C ASP A 270 -11.82 -5.39 -50.83
N GLY A 271 -12.70 -5.76 -49.87
CA GLY A 271 -12.99 -7.15 -49.54
C GLY A 271 -11.94 -7.85 -48.68
N GLY A 272 -10.81 -7.20 -48.35
CA GLY A 272 -9.71 -7.77 -47.60
C GLY A 272 -10.08 -8.12 -46.17
N SER A 273 -10.97 -7.35 -45.55
CA SER A 273 -11.41 -7.63 -44.16
C SER A 273 -12.21 -8.94 -44.07
N GLU A 274 -13.12 -9.22 -45.01
CA GLU A 274 -13.88 -10.45 -45.03
C GLU A 274 -13.00 -11.69 -45.29
N ARG A 275 -12.03 -11.56 -46.16
CA ARG A 275 -11.03 -12.60 -46.41
C ARG A 275 -10.19 -12.85 -45.16
N LEU A 276 -9.69 -11.80 -44.52
CA LEU A 276 -8.92 -11.89 -43.29
C LEU A 276 -9.68 -12.63 -42.20
N LEU A 277 -10.95 -12.27 -41.96
CA LEU A 277 -11.79 -12.93 -40.96
C LEU A 277 -11.93 -14.43 -41.22
N LYS A 278 -12.15 -14.81 -42.49
CA LYS A 278 -12.23 -16.22 -42.92
C LYS A 278 -10.91 -16.99 -42.74
N ASP A 279 -9.79 -16.35 -43.08
CA ASP A 279 -8.49 -17.01 -42.96
C ASP A 279 -8.05 -17.16 -41.49
N VAL A 280 -8.32 -16.19 -40.65
CA VAL A 280 -8.04 -16.25 -39.20
C VAL A 280 -8.93 -17.29 -38.51
N ALA A 281 -10.21 -17.38 -38.87
CA ALA A 281 -11.11 -18.44 -38.37
C ALA A 281 -10.61 -19.84 -38.79
N LYS A 282 -10.16 -20.02 -40.05
CA LYS A 282 -9.55 -21.28 -40.52
C LYS A 282 -8.26 -21.61 -39.81
N ALA A 283 -7.51 -20.61 -39.37
CA ALA A 283 -6.30 -20.80 -38.55
C ALA A 283 -6.60 -21.29 -37.11
N GLY A 284 -7.88 -21.38 -36.72
CA GLY A 284 -8.33 -21.93 -35.47
C GLY A 284 -8.79 -20.91 -34.44
N ALA A 285 -9.09 -19.67 -34.85
CA ALA A 285 -9.77 -18.71 -33.99
C ALA A 285 -11.27 -19.09 -33.85
N GLY A 286 -11.76 -19.12 -32.61
CA GLY A 286 -13.20 -19.33 -32.32
C GLY A 286 -14.02 -18.08 -32.66
N ASP A 287 -13.52 -16.92 -32.27
CA ASP A 287 -14.09 -15.61 -32.62
C ASP A 287 -13.04 -14.69 -33.22
N VAL A 288 -13.44 -13.86 -34.19
CA VAL A 288 -12.58 -12.86 -34.83
C VAL A 288 -13.39 -11.65 -35.27
N TRP A 289 -12.91 -10.47 -34.96
CA TRP A 289 -13.53 -9.22 -35.42
C TRP A 289 -12.46 -8.15 -35.74
N VAL A 290 -12.89 -7.15 -36.49
CA VAL A 290 -12.05 -6.02 -36.94
C VAL A 290 -12.71 -4.72 -36.52
N THR A 291 -11.93 -3.82 -35.89
CA THR A 291 -12.38 -2.50 -35.47
C THR A 291 -11.48 -1.42 -36.11
N SER A 292 -12.07 -0.39 -36.67
CA SER A 292 -11.30 0.76 -37.12
C SER A 292 -10.79 1.60 -35.95
N VAL A 293 -9.51 1.92 -35.97
CA VAL A 293 -8.86 2.73 -34.93
C VAL A 293 -8.06 3.86 -35.57
N VAL A 294 -7.98 5.00 -34.88
CA VAL A 294 -7.16 6.14 -35.32
C VAL A 294 -5.86 6.16 -34.54
N GLY A 295 -4.74 6.10 -35.22
CA GLY A 295 -3.41 6.17 -34.61
C GLY A 295 -3.04 7.59 -34.16
N ARG A 296 -1.95 7.72 -33.39
CA ARG A 296 -1.47 9.01 -32.83
C ARG A 296 -1.22 10.12 -33.87
N GLN A 297 -0.92 9.75 -35.11
CA GLN A 297 -0.65 10.69 -36.21
C GLN A 297 -1.88 10.88 -37.12
N GLY A 298 -3.08 10.49 -36.66
CA GLY A 298 -4.32 10.64 -37.42
C GLY A 298 -4.55 9.58 -38.48
N GLN A 299 -3.63 8.61 -38.68
CA GLN A 299 -3.82 7.53 -39.65
C GLN A 299 -4.87 6.53 -39.19
N SER A 300 -5.74 6.12 -40.07
CA SER A 300 -6.70 5.04 -39.84
C SER A 300 -6.01 3.68 -39.95
N ARG A 301 -6.23 2.80 -38.99
CA ARG A 301 -5.75 1.43 -38.96
C ARG A 301 -6.87 0.47 -38.56
N LEU A 302 -6.69 -0.80 -38.84
CA LEU A 302 -7.58 -1.85 -38.44
C LEU A 302 -6.99 -2.59 -37.22
N LEU A 303 -7.69 -2.59 -36.10
CA LEU A 303 -7.38 -3.45 -34.95
C LEU A 303 -8.09 -4.78 -35.18
N VAL A 304 -7.34 -5.84 -35.35
CA VAL A 304 -7.85 -7.20 -35.44
C VAL A 304 -7.75 -7.83 -34.09
N SER A 305 -8.88 -8.40 -33.64
CA SER A 305 -8.97 -9.17 -32.39
C SER A 305 -9.48 -10.58 -32.71
N ALA A 306 -8.77 -11.59 -32.23
CA ALA A 306 -9.13 -12.98 -32.43
C ALA A 306 -9.03 -13.75 -31.10
N VAL A 307 -10.01 -14.55 -30.78
CA VAL A 307 -9.98 -15.46 -29.61
C VAL A 307 -9.65 -16.87 -30.11
N ALA A 308 -8.63 -17.47 -29.54
CA ALA A 308 -8.16 -18.78 -29.95
C ALA A 308 -7.72 -19.64 -28.73
N PRO A 309 -7.89 -20.96 -28.79
CA PRO A 309 -7.34 -21.85 -27.79
C PRO A 309 -5.79 -21.85 -27.85
N PRO A 310 -5.12 -22.19 -26.75
CA PRO A 310 -3.66 -22.05 -26.63
C PRO A 310 -2.86 -22.79 -27.70
N ASP A 311 -3.33 -23.96 -28.12
CA ASP A 311 -2.71 -24.80 -29.13
C ASP A 311 -2.81 -24.22 -30.55
N ARG A 312 -3.73 -23.28 -30.79
CA ARG A 312 -3.92 -22.58 -32.07
C ARG A 312 -3.34 -21.19 -32.10
N ARG A 313 -2.93 -20.65 -30.97
CA ARG A 313 -2.38 -19.31 -30.80
C ARG A 313 -1.33 -18.95 -31.84
N ASP A 314 -0.31 -19.77 -31.98
CA ASP A 314 0.83 -19.48 -32.86
C ASP A 314 0.46 -19.59 -34.36
N GLN A 315 -0.52 -20.41 -34.68
CA GLN A 315 -1.06 -20.51 -36.02
C GLN A 315 -1.85 -19.25 -36.41
N VAL A 316 -2.69 -18.76 -35.50
CA VAL A 316 -3.46 -17.52 -35.65
C VAL A 316 -2.51 -16.34 -35.79
N ILE A 317 -1.46 -16.24 -34.97
CA ILE A 317 -0.44 -15.18 -35.07
C ILE A 317 0.26 -15.19 -36.43
N ARG A 318 0.65 -16.36 -36.94
CA ARG A 318 1.25 -16.48 -38.27
C ARG A 318 0.31 -15.98 -39.37
N CYS A 319 -0.95 -16.40 -39.35
CA CYS A 319 -1.97 -15.95 -40.31
C CYS A 319 -2.14 -14.41 -40.30
N LEU A 320 -2.17 -13.82 -39.12
CA LEU A 320 -2.27 -12.34 -38.98
C LEU A 320 -1.03 -11.63 -39.55
N ARG A 321 0.16 -12.17 -39.33
CA ARG A 321 1.40 -11.63 -39.91
C ARG A 321 1.47 -11.75 -41.43
N GLU A 322 1.04 -12.87 -41.98
CA GLU A 322 0.94 -13.08 -43.44
C GLU A 322 -0.09 -12.14 -44.08
N ALA A 323 -1.11 -11.75 -43.33
CA ALA A 323 -2.11 -10.75 -43.73
C ALA A 323 -1.64 -9.29 -43.59
N GLY A 324 -0.39 -9.06 -43.21
CA GLY A 324 0.20 -7.72 -43.11
C GLY A 324 0.22 -7.09 -41.74
N ALA A 325 0.01 -7.87 -40.67
CA ALA A 325 0.19 -7.37 -39.30
C ALA A 325 1.67 -7.07 -39.01
N ASN A 326 2.01 -5.80 -39.02
CA ASN A 326 3.37 -5.30 -38.79
C ASN A 326 3.56 -4.65 -37.41
N GLY A 327 2.49 -4.56 -36.62
CA GLY A 327 2.48 -4.03 -35.27
C GLY A 327 2.81 -5.07 -34.18
N ALA A 328 2.91 -4.60 -32.96
CA ALA A 328 3.03 -5.47 -31.79
C ALA A 328 1.80 -6.39 -31.67
N VAL A 329 2.03 -7.67 -31.40
CA VAL A 329 0.96 -8.61 -31.07
C VAL A 329 0.78 -8.63 -29.56
N ARG A 330 -0.43 -8.32 -29.11
CA ARG A 330 -0.83 -8.44 -27.69
C ARG A 330 -1.55 -9.75 -27.49
N ILE A 331 -1.23 -10.46 -26.41
CA ILE A 331 -1.90 -11.70 -26.02
C ILE A 331 -2.49 -11.46 -24.63
N ILE A 332 -3.81 -11.63 -24.52
CA ILE A 332 -4.58 -11.34 -23.30
C ILE A 332 -5.33 -12.62 -22.93
N PRO A 333 -5.17 -13.16 -21.72
CA PRO A 333 -5.98 -14.28 -21.26
C PRO A 333 -7.47 -13.95 -21.28
N VAL A 334 -8.29 -14.89 -21.74
CA VAL A 334 -9.75 -14.75 -21.74
C VAL A 334 -10.33 -15.71 -20.71
N SER A 335 -11.07 -15.16 -19.72
CA SER A 335 -11.89 -15.97 -18.84
C SER A 335 -13.35 -15.87 -19.28
N THR A 336 -13.94 -16.96 -19.68
CA THR A 336 -15.38 -17.04 -19.97
C THR A 336 -16.12 -17.23 -18.64
N VAL A 337 -17.00 -16.30 -18.29
CA VAL A 337 -17.99 -16.50 -17.25
C VAL A 337 -19.14 -17.28 -17.88
N PRO A 338 -19.54 -18.47 -17.36
CA PRO A 338 -20.72 -19.14 -17.86
C PRO A 338 -21.93 -18.23 -17.73
N THR A 339 -22.62 -17.97 -18.83
CA THR A 339 -23.95 -17.37 -18.79
C THR A 339 -24.87 -18.43 -18.16
N THR A 340 -25.32 -18.19 -16.94
CA THR A 340 -26.46 -18.94 -16.38
C THR A 340 -27.70 -18.48 -17.16
N ASP A 341 -28.29 -19.40 -17.93
CA ASP A 341 -29.63 -19.27 -18.47
C ASP A 341 -30.65 -19.10 -17.34
#